data_6c0d5aac6bf8f4209ab470432efffefa
#
_entry.id   6c0d5aac6bf8f4209ab470432efffefa
#
_cell.length_a   1.000
_cell.length_b   1.000
_cell.length_c   1.000
_cell.angle_alpha   90.00
_cell.angle_beta   90.00
_cell.angle_gamma   90.00
#
_symmetry.space_group_name_H-M   'P 1'
#
loop_
_entity.id
_entity.type
_entity.pdbx_description
1 polymer ?
#
loop_
_entity_poly.entity_id
_entity_poly.type
_entity_poly.pdbx_seq_one_letter_code
_entity_poly.pdbx_strand_id
1 'polypeptide(L)'
;ELGVSKDKAESLFQIYHQRVPFVKSLMRSVSNRAQQRGQIRTLLGRLCRFHLWEPNQFGMHKALPFEQAVQEHGPGIKRAYTYKALNKLIQGSAADMTKKCMLDLYKEGIVAHIQVHDELDISVESDKQAKKIVEIMENAVTLEIPNKVDYESGKNWGDINE
;
A
#
# COMPACT_ATOMS: atom_id res chain seq x y z
N GLU A 1 -6.03 -0.58 -20.43
CA GLU A 1 -7.36 -0.83 -21.05
C GLU A 1 -7.49 -2.33 -21.31
N LEU A 2 -8.60 -2.95 -20.85
CA LEU A 2 -8.79 -4.40 -20.93
C LEU A 2 -9.28 -4.88 -22.33
N GLY A 3 -9.44 -3.99 -23.30
CA GLY A 3 -9.92 -4.33 -24.64
C GLY A 3 -11.33 -4.97 -24.68
N VAL A 4 -12.15 -4.75 -23.65
CA VAL A 4 -13.50 -5.31 -23.54
C VAL A 4 -14.56 -4.21 -23.68
N SER A 5 -15.77 -4.59 -24.12
CA SER A 5 -16.90 -3.66 -24.17
C SER A 5 -17.29 -3.15 -22.77
N LYS A 6 -17.96 -1.99 -22.72
CA LYS A 6 -18.43 -1.40 -21.45
C LYS A 6 -19.33 -2.36 -20.66
N ASP A 7 -20.27 -3.02 -21.32
CA ASP A 7 -21.20 -3.97 -20.69
C ASP A 7 -20.47 -5.16 -20.07
N LYS A 8 -19.45 -5.67 -20.78
CA LYS A 8 -18.61 -6.75 -20.27
C LYS A 8 -17.76 -6.29 -19.07
N ALA A 9 -17.22 -5.06 -19.11
CA ALA A 9 -16.50 -4.48 -17.98
C ALA A 9 -17.40 -4.30 -16.75
N GLU A 10 -18.62 -3.80 -16.92
CA GLU A 10 -19.61 -3.68 -15.85
C GLU A 10 -20.00 -5.04 -15.26
N SER A 11 -20.22 -6.05 -16.10
CA SER A 11 -20.51 -7.42 -15.67
C SER A 11 -19.33 -8.00 -14.85
N LEU A 12 -18.10 -7.87 -15.32
CA LEU A 12 -16.91 -8.32 -14.59
C LEU A 12 -16.76 -7.62 -13.23
N PHE A 13 -17.03 -6.32 -13.19
CA PHE A 13 -17.02 -5.54 -11.96
C PHE A 13 -18.07 -6.02 -10.95
N GLN A 14 -19.28 -6.33 -11.41
CA GLN A 14 -20.33 -6.88 -10.57
C GLN A 14 -19.95 -8.26 -10.03
N ILE A 15 -19.46 -9.17 -10.89
CA ILE A 15 -18.99 -10.51 -10.50
C ILE A 15 -17.87 -10.40 -9.45
N TYR A 16 -16.90 -9.52 -9.66
CA TYR A 16 -15.84 -9.28 -8.70
C TYR A 16 -16.38 -8.89 -7.32
N HIS A 17 -17.28 -7.91 -7.28
CA HIS A 17 -17.84 -7.46 -6.00
C HIS A 17 -18.77 -8.48 -5.33
N GLN A 18 -19.40 -9.38 -6.10
CA GLN A 18 -20.15 -10.49 -5.54
C GLN A 18 -19.24 -11.55 -4.94
N ARG A 19 -18.12 -11.86 -5.60
CA ARG A 19 -17.16 -12.87 -5.12
C ARG A 19 -16.28 -12.38 -3.98
N VAL A 20 -16.00 -11.08 -3.91
CA VAL A 20 -15.11 -10.46 -2.91
C VAL A 20 -15.80 -9.28 -2.21
N PRO A 21 -16.93 -9.53 -1.51
CA PRO A 21 -17.77 -8.45 -0.96
C PRO A 21 -17.08 -7.63 0.12
N PHE A 22 -16.12 -8.21 0.83
CA PHE A 22 -15.37 -7.52 1.89
C PHE A 22 -14.56 -6.35 1.37
N VAL A 23 -14.09 -6.35 0.12
CA VAL A 23 -13.30 -5.24 -0.46
C VAL A 23 -14.12 -3.95 -0.46
N LYS A 24 -15.39 -4.03 -0.85
CA LYS A 24 -16.29 -2.85 -0.86
C LYS A 24 -16.60 -2.34 0.54
N SER A 25 -16.81 -3.24 1.50
CA SER A 25 -17.05 -2.86 2.89
C SER A 25 -15.80 -2.26 3.54
N LEU A 26 -14.63 -2.83 3.29
CA LEU A 26 -13.35 -2.31 3.76
C LEU A 26 -13.08 -0.92 3.18
N MET A 27 -13.26 -0.74 1.86
CA MET A 27 -13.10 0.56 1.21
C MET A 27 -13.97 1.65 1.86
N ARG A 28 -15.25 1.35 2.10
CA ARG A 28 -16.17 2.28 2.76
C ARG A 28 -15.75 2.58 4.19
N SER A 29 -15.40 1.57 4.96
CA SER A 29 -14.96 1.71 6.36
C SER A 29 -13.72 2.59 6.47
N VAL A 30 -12.70 2.32 5.64
CA VAL A 30 -11.43 3.07 5.65
C VAL A 30 -11.64 4.52 5.19
N SER A 31 -12.43 4.74 4.12
CA SER A 31 -12.76 6.08 3.63
C SER A 31 -13.54 6.89 4.66
N ASN A 32 -14.52 6.28 5.33
CA ASN A 32 -15.29 6.93 6.40
C ASN A 32 -14.38 7.30 7.59
N ARG A 33 -13.48 6.40 7.98
CA ARG A 33 -12.51 6.68 9.05
C ARG A 33 -11.58 7.83 8.68
N ALA A 34 -11.09 7.85 7.43
CA ALA A 34 -10.27 8.95 6.92
C ALA A 34 -11.04 10.28 6.94
N GLN A 35 -12.33 10.26 6.53
CA GLN A 35 -13.19 11.44 6.54
C GLN A 35 -13.46 11.95 7.97
N GLN A 36 -13.79 11.07 8.91
CA GLN A 36 -14.16 11.44 10.28
C GLN A 36 -12.93 11.84 11.10
N ARG A 37 -11.85 11.04 11.06
CA ARG A 37 -10.69 11.21 11.94
C ARG A 37 -9.54 12.00 11.29
N GLY A 38 -9.60 12.25 9.98
CA GLY A 38 -8.52 12.88 9.22
C GLY A 38 -7.25 12.05 9.12
N GLN A 39 -7.30 10.78 9.49
CA GLN A 39 -6.14 9.88 9.45
C GLN A 39 -6.54 8.41 9.46
N ILE A 40 -5.65 7.58 8.91
CA ILE A 40 -5.64 6.12 9.01
C ILE A 40 -4.26 5.66 9.50
N ARG A 41 -4.17 4.41 9.96
CA ARG A 41 -2.88 3.78 10.32
C ARG A 41 -2.65 2.56 9.45
N THR A 42 -1.42 2.40 9.00
CA THR A 42 -0.94 1.18 8.35
C THR A 42 -0.86 0.02 9.33
N LEU A 43 -0.54 -1.16 8.84
CA LEU A 43 -0.38 -2.39 9.63
C LEU A 43 0.58 -2.21 10.81
N LEU A 44 1.71 -1.55 10.60
CA LEU A 44 2.71 -1.28 11.65
C LEU A 44 2.51 0.07 12.37
N GLY A 45 1.35 0.70 12.20
CA GLY A 45 0.92 1.87 12.96
C GLY A 45 1.34 3.23 12.39
N ARG A 46 2.00 3.27 11.23
CA ARG A 46 2.38 4.53 10.58
C ARG A 46 1.14 5.33 10.19
N LEU A 47 1.16 6.63 10.50
CA LEU A 47 0.05 7.55 10.22
C LEU A 47 0.04 8.02 8.77
N CYS A 48 -1.14 7.91 8.16
CA CYS A 48 -1.49 8.54 6.89
C CYS A 48 -2.54 9.62 7.15
N ARG A 49 -2.21 10.89 6.90
CA ARG A 49 -3.06 12.03 7.22
C ARG A 49 -3.81 12.55 6.00
N PHE A 50 -5.04 13.06 6.24
CA PHE A 50 -5.92 13.71 5.28
C PHE A 50 -6.27 15.10 5.85
N HIS A 51 -5.38 16.05 5.68
CA HIS A 51 -5.46 17.39 6.28
C HIS A 51 -5.92 18.46 5.29
N LEU A 52 -6.08 18.11 4.02
CA LEU A 52 -6.62 19.00 3.02
C LEU A 52 -8.14 18.83 2.86
N TRP A 53 -8.79 19.88 2.38
CA TRP A 53 -10.23 19.98 2.26
C TRP A 53 -10.64 20.44 0.87
N GLU A 54 -11.83 20.03 0.44
CA GLU A 54 -12.43 20.36 -0.85
C GLU A 54 -13.93 20.60 -0.68
N PRO A 55 -14.60 21.34 -1.59
CA PRO A 55 -16.06 21.49 -1.52
C PRO A 55 -16.76 20.14 -1.67
N ASN A 56 -17.90 19.97 -0.99
CA ASN A 56 -18.73 18.78 -1.09
C ASN A 56 -19.63 18.79 -2.35
N GLN A 57 -19.05 19.17 -3.47
CA GLN A 57 -19.70 19.24 -4.78
C GLN A 57 -18.98 18.32 -5.76
N PHE A 58 -19.69 17.89 -6.80
CA PHE A 58 -19.06 17.13 -7.88
C PHE A 58 -18.24 18.08 -8.77
N GLY A 59 -17.01 17.67 -9.08
CA GLY A 59 -16.09 18.44 -9.92
C GLY A 59 -14.63 18.22 -9.53
N MET A 60 -13.74 18.79 -10.32
CA MET A 60 -12.31 18.86 -9.98
C MET A 60 -12.05 20.14 -9.19
N HIS A 61 -11.72 19.99 -7.92
CA HIS A 61 -11.40 21.07 -7.02
C HIS A 61 -9.96 20.98 -6.52
N LYS A 62 -9.35 22.14 -6.29
CA LYS A 62 -8.07 22.21 -5.61
C LYS A 62 -8.28 21.92 -4.13
N ALA A 63 -7.55 20.94 -3.59
CA ALA A 63 -7.58 20.67 -2.17
C ALA A 63 -6.76 21.71 -1.41
N LEU A 64 -7.35 22.32 -0.37
CA LEU A 64 -6.82 23.45 0.38
C LEU A 64 -6.68 23.11 1.88
N PRO A 65 -5.82 23.80 2.65
CA PRO A 65 -5.88 23.81 4.10
C PRO A 65 -7.26 24.25 4.59
N PHE A 66 -7.67 23.80 5.79
CA PHE A 66 -9.03 23.98 6.31
C PHE A 66 -9.52 25.43 6.26
N GLU A 67 -8.73 26.37 6.79
CA GLU A 67 -9.12 27.78 6.87
C GLU A 67 -9.32 28.39 5.48
N GLN A 68 -8.44 28.11 4.54
CA GLN A 68 -8.55 28.55 3.15
C GLN A 68 -9.76 27.93 2.45
N ALA A 69 -10.01 26.63 2.68
CA ALA A 69 -11.16 25.95 2.10
C ALA A 69 -12.50 26.51 2.61
N VAL A 70 -12.58 26.86 3.91
CA VAL A 70 -13.75 27.54 4.48
C VAL A 70 -13.94 28.93 3.89
N GLN A 71 -12.86 29.68 3.75
CA GLN A 71 -12.92 31.03 3.17
C GLN A 71 -13.39 31.01 1.71
N GLU A 72 -12.90 30.04 0.91
CA GLU A 72 -13.19 29.97 -0.52
C GLU A 72 -14.54 29.30 -0.83
N HIS A 73 -14.91 28.27 -0.07
CA HIS A 73 -16.07 27.40 -0.36
C HIS A 73 -17.15 27.40 0.72
N GLY A 74 -16.95 28.16 1.81
CA GLY A 74 -17.88 28.16 2.95
C GLY A 74 -17.82 26.87 3.77
N PRO A 75 -18.85 26.62 4.64
CA PRO A 75 -18.86 25.46 5.55
C PRO A 75 -19.15 24.10 4.86
N GLY A 76 -19.61 24.12 3.61
CA GLY A 76 -19.96 22.92 2.85
C GLY A 76 -18.76 22.14 2.28
N ILE A 77 -17.75 21.90 3.12
CA ILE A 77 -16.50 21.22 2.71
C ILE A 77 -16.37 19.83 3.34
N LYS A 78 -15.55 18.99 2.71
CA LYS A 78 -15.18 17.64 3.18
C LYS A 78 -13.67 17.46 3.07
N ARG A 79 -13.12 16.45 3.76
CA ARG A 79 -11.70 16.09 3.60
C ARG A 79 -11.43 15.58 2.20
N ALA A 80 -10.40 16.12 1.58
CA ALA A 80 -9.97 15.75 0.24
C ALA A 80 -9.27 14.38 0.23
N TYR A 81 -9.32 13.73 -0.93
CA TYR A 81 -8.60 12.48 -1.24
C TYR A 81 -8.95 11.27 -0.37
N THR A 82 -10.02 11.30 0.41
CA THR A 82 -10.39 10.17 1.28
C THR A 82 -10.77 8.91 0.50
N TYR A 83 -11.12 9.03 -0.77
CA TYR A 83 -11.32 7.89 -1.67
C TYR A 83 -10.03 7.09 -1.93
N LYS A 84 -8.85 7.70 -1.74
CA LYS A 84 -7.54 7.02 -1.83
C LYS A 84 -7.14 6.29 -0.54
N ALA A 85 -7.99 6.32 0.49
CA ALA A 85 -7.62 5.85 1.83
C ALA A 85 -7.30 4.34 1.85
N LEU A 86 -8.08 3.51 1.14
CA LEU A 86 -7.80 2.08 1.04
C LEU A 86 -6.45 1.81 0.37
N ASN A 87 -6.19 2.46 -0.77
CA ASN A 87 -4.92 2.30 -1.46
C ASN A 87 -3.73 2.71 -0.58
N LYS A 88 -3.84 3.86 0.13
CA LYS A 88 -2.82 4.30 1.09
C LYS A 88 -2.63 3.32 2.26
N LEU A 89 -3.72 2.68 2.71
CA LEU A 89 -3.65 1.66 3.75
C LEU A 89 -2.86 0.43 3.26
N ILE A 90 -3.25 -0.13 2.13
CA ILE A 90 -2.65 -1.37 1.61
C ILE A 90 -1.20 -1.15 1.20
N GLN A 91 -0.93 -0.20 0.29
CA GLN A 91 0.44 0.08 -0.17
C GLN A 91 1.34 0.59 0.94
N GLY A 92 0.79 1.39 1.86
CA GLY A 92 1.53 1.84 3.02
C GLY A 92 1.91 0.69 3.96
N SER A 93 1.03 -0.29 4.15
CA SER A 93 1.32 -1.48 4.96
C SER A 93 2.35 -2.38 4.28
N ALA A 94 2.26 -2.58 2.96
CA ALA A 94 3.27 -3.31 2.20
C ALA A 94 4.66 -2.66 2.33
N ALA A 95 4.75 -1.35 2.14
CA ALA A 95 6.01 -0.61 2.32
C ALA A 95 6.56 -0.69 3.76
N ASP A 96 5.70 -0.80 4.77
CA ASP A 96 6.12 -1.01 6.16
C ASP A 96 6.71 -2.41 6.35
N MET A 97 6.15 -3.43 5.69
CA MET A 97 6.67 -4.81 5.72
C MET A 97 8.07 -4.86 5.14
N THR A 98 8.29 -4.30 3.94
CA THR A 98 9.63 -4.24 3.32
C THR A 98 10.65 -3.53 4.22
N LYS A 99 10.27 -2.39 4.81
CA LYS A 99 11.14 -1.67 5.76
C LYS A 99 11.45 -2.47 7.01
N LYS A 100 10.49 -3.25 7.49
CA LYS A 100 10.70 -4.14 8.64
C LYS A 100 11.67 -5.26 8.26
N CYS A 101 11.54 -5.86 7.08
CA CYS A 101 12.50 -6.82 6.54
C CYS A 101 13.92 -6.23 6.53
N MET A 102 14.09 -5.04 5.93
CA MET A 102 15.39 -4.36 5.89
C MET A 102 15.98 -4.13 7.29
N LEU A 103 15.14 -3.72 8.25
CA LEU A 103 15.57 -3.50 9.63
C LEU A 103 16.02 -4.80 10.30
N ASP A 104 15.29 -5.88 10.10
CA ASP A 104 15.62 -7.18 10.73
C ASP A 104 16.87 -7.80 10.09
N LEU A 105 17.01 -7.69 8.77
CA LEU A 105 18.25 -8.06 8.06
C LEU A 105 19.46 -7.25 8.57
N TYR A 106 19.29 -5.94 8.74
CA TYR A 106 20.36 -5.07 9.25
C TYR A 106 20.83 -5.48 10.65
N LYS A 107 19.94 -5.90 11.54
CA LYS A 107 20.28 -6.40 12.88
C LYS A 107 21.14 -7.67 12.84
N GLU A 108 20.98 -8.46 11.76
CA GLU A 108 21.79 -9.66 11.50
C GLU A 108 23.09 -9.37 10.71
N GLY A 109 23.41 -8.08 10.53
CA GLY A 109 24.59 -7.65 9.78
C GLY A 109 24.45 -7.74 8.26
N ILE A 110 23.22 -7.92 7.75
CA ILE A 110 22.93 -8.05 6.33
C ILE A 110 22.34 -6.73 5.82
N VAL A 111 22.96 -6.15 4.79
CA VAL A 111 22.55 -4.87 4.21
C VAL A 111 22.08 -5.10 2.78
N ALA A 112 20.87 -4.70 2.47
CA ALA A 112 20.40 -4.65 1.09
C ALA A 112 21.10 -3.50 0.35
N HIS A 113 21.56 -3.76 -0.85
CA HIS A 113 22.21 -2.77 -1.71
C HIS A 113 21.20 -1.89 -2.42
N ILE A 114 20.13 -2.50 -2.90
CA ILE A 114 19.04 -1.83 -3.63
C ILE A 114 17.70 -2.30 -3.06
N GLN A 115 16.71 -1.41 -3.05
CA GLN A 115 15.33 -1.72 -2.74
C GLN A 115 14.44 -1.15 -3.84
N VAL A 116 13.69 -2.04 -4.50
CA VAL A 116 12.74 -1.68 -5.55
C VAL A 116 11.37 -2.20 -5.14
N HIS A 117 10.44 -1.31 -4.80
CA HIS A 117 9.11 -1.67 -4.29
C HIS A 117 9.17 -2.64 -3.10
N ASP A 118 8.88 -3.91 -3.33
CA ASP A 118 8.85 -5.04 -2.38
C ASP A 118 10.05 -5.99 -2.52
N GLU A 119 10.97 -5.66 -3.42
CA GLU A 119 12.19 -6.41 -3.73
C GLU A 119 13.41 -5.85 -2.99
N LEU A 120 14.32 -6.73 -2.59
CA LEU A 120 15.60 -6.40 -1.97
C LEU A 120 16.74 -7.14 -2.67
N ASP A 121 17.68 -6.39 -3.24
CA ASP A 121 18.89 -6.94 -3.84
C ASP A 121 20.00 -7.02 -2.79
N ILE A 122 20.52 -8.21 -2.59
CA ILE A 122 21.47 -8.51 -1.53
C ILE A 122 22.59 -9.40 -2.10
N SER A 123 23.84 -9.04 -1.86
CA SER A 123 24.96 -9.95 -2.15
C SER A 123 25.01 -11.06 -1.11
N VAL A 124 25.10 -12.31 -1.56
CA VAL A 124 25.15 -13.47 -0.70
C VAL A 124 26.43 -14.28 -0.96
N GLU A 125 26.99 -14.86 0.10
CA GLU A 125 28.22 -15.65 0.05
C GLU A 125 27.95 -17.15 -0.07
N SER A 126 26.71 -17.56 0.24
CA SER A 126 26.32 -18.98 0.21
C SER A 126 24.80 -19.16 0.20
N ASP A 127 24.36 -20.33 -0.29
CA ASP A 127 22.94 -20.74 -0.24
C ASP A 127 22.39 -20.78 1.20
N LYS A 128 23.23 -21.07 2.18
CA LYS A 128 22.83 -21.03 3.58
C LYS A 128 22.47 -19.62 4.03
N GLN A 129 23.24 -18.63 3.62
CA GLN A 129 22.96 -17.23 3.91
C GLN A 129 21.68 -16.78 3.19
N ALA A 130 21.51 -17.14 1.90
CA ALA A 130 20.31 -16.84 1.15
C ALA A 130 19.04 -17.39 1.82
N LYS A 131 19.06 -18.66 2.26
CA LYS A 131 17.94 -19.26 3.01
C LYS A 131 17.63 -18.53 4.31
N LYS A 132 18.67 -18.10 5.06
CA LYS A 132 18.51 -17.30 6.28
C LYS A 132 17.83 -15.95 5.97
N ILE A 133 18.21 -15.29 4.88
CA ILE A 133 17.60 -14.03 4.43
C ILE A 133 16.11 -14.23 4.14
N VAL A 134 15.77 -15.23 3.35
CA VAL A 134 14.37 -15.58 3.04
C VAL A 134 13.57 -15.81 4.32
N GLU A 135 14.09 -16.60 5.26
CA GLU A 135 13.46 -16.89 6.55
C GLU A 135 13.19 -15.61 7.36
N ILE A 136 14.16 -14.69 7.43
CA ILE A 136 14.01 -13.41 8.12
C ILE A 136 12.93 -12.57 7.46
N MET A 137 12.91 -12.49 6.13
CA MET A 137 11.93 -11.70 5.39
C MET A 137 10.52 -12.26 5.54
N GLU A 138 10.34 -13.57 5.42
CA GLU A 138 9.04 -14.24 5.59
C GLU A 138 8.45 -14.03 7.00
N ASN A 139 9.31 -13.95 8.02
CA ASN A 139 8.93 -13.83 9.43
C ASN A 139 8.97 -12.38 9.97
N ALA A 140 9.38 -11.41 9.18
CA ALA A 140 9.51 -10.02 9.62
C ALA A 140 8.18 -9.43 10.14
N VAL A 141 7.05 -9.82 9.55
CA VAL A 141 5.71 -9.43 9.98
C VAL A 141 4.79 -10.64 10.03
N THR A 142 4.21 -10.90 11.19
CA THR A 142 3.23 -11.98 11.34
C THR A 142 1.88 -11.56 10.79
N LEU A 143 1.38 -12.29 9.82
CA LEU A 143 0.03 -12.15 9.26
C LEU A 143 -0.76 -13.44 9.50
N GLU A 144 -2.09 -13.38 9.35
CA GLU A 144 -2.95 -14.58 9.38
C GLU A 144 -2.66 -15.54 8.21
N ILE A 145 -2.16 -14.97 7.09
CA ILE A 145 -1.72 -15.72 5.92
C ILE A 145 -0.19 -15.68 5.90
N PRO A 146 0.49 -16.81 5.68
CA PRO A 146 1.95 -16.82 5.59
C PRO A 146 2.47 -15.90 4.49
N ASN A 147 3.48 -15.10 4.81
CA ASN A 147 4.25 -14.41 3.80
C ASN A 147 5.12 -15.43 3.06
N LYS A 148 5.27 -15.24 1.75
CA LYS A 148 6.19 -15.99 0.92
C LYS A 148 7.11 -15.02 0.20
N VAL A 149 8.38 -15.39 0.14
CA VAL A 149 9.41 -14.66 -0.58
C VAL A 149 9.86 -15.51 -1.76
N ASP A 150 9.68 -14.98 -2.94
CA ASP A 150 10.28 -15.54 -4.14
C ASP A 150 11.76 -15.16 -4.16
N TYR A 151 12.62 -16.14 -4.37
CA TYR A 151 14.07 -16.00 -4.33
C TYR A 151 14.67 -16.41 -5.66
N GLU A 152 15.43 -15.51 -6.23
CA GLU A 152 16.21 -15.74 -7.44
C GLU A 152 17.67 -15.35 -7.18
N SER A 153 18.62 -16.00 -7.85
CA SER A 153 20.04 -15.71 -7.71
C SER A 153 20.79 -15.78 -9.04
N GLY A 154 21.76 -14.91 -9.19
CA GLY A 154 22.63 -14.85 -10.34
C GLY A 154 24.01 -14.31 -9.98
N LYS A 155 24.94 -14.30 -10.93
CA LYS A 155 26.29 -13.73 -10.71
C LYS A 155 26.25 -12.21 -10.56
N ASN A 156 25.27 -11.59 -11.12
CA ASN A 156 24.98 -10.15 -11.02
C ASN A 156 23.48 -9.94 -11.27
N TRP A 157 22.97 -8.75 -11.00
CA TRP A 157 21.55 -8.42 -11.15
C TRP A 157 21.02 -8.63 -12.57
N GLY A 158 21.82 -8.40 -13.60
CA GLY A 158 21.41 -8.62 -15.00
C GLY A 158 21.27 -10.09 -15.41
N ASP A 159 21.81 -11.02 -14.61
CA ASP A 159 21.70 -12.47 -14.82
C ASP A 159 20.57 -13.11 -14.00
N ILE A 160 19.87 -12.33 -13.18
CA ILE A 160 18.67 -12.73 -12.45
C ILE A 160 17.53 -12.68 -13.45
N ASN A 161 17.01 -13.82 -13.82
CA ASN A 161 16.21 -13.95 -15.03
C ASN A 161 14.80 -13.40 -14.94
N GLU A 162 14.50 -12.97 -16.01
CA GLU A 162 13.26 -12.81 -16.76
C GLU A 162 12.41 -14.08 -16.83
#